data_a72d96202f80a7f4eba594b31136be25
#
_entry.id   a72d96202f80a7f4eba594b31136be25
#
_cell.length_a   1.000
_cell.length_b   1.000
_cell.length_c   1.000
_cell.angle_alpha   90.00
_cell.angle_beta   90.00
_cell.angle_gamma   90.00
#
_symmetry.space_group_name_H-M   'P 1'
#
loop_
_entity.id
_entity.type
_entity.pdbx_description
1 polymer ?
#
loop_
_entity_poly.entity_id
_entity_poly.type
_entity_poly.pdbx_seq_one_letter_code
_entity_poly.pdbx_strand_id
1 'polypeptide(L)'
;MKAIKTMFAMMMAVMSLTMTVTACSSDDDEPQAAPGAAKSIEGVYTSDMTCTVMGQESTFENITFTLKATGDDALDINISAYGNPPMAVPAMDIKGVKVSGTDGSYTIAPTQFSGTTDAGKAYSGTLQGTFANNTLTISFQLQYGAMPMPMINTFKATKK
;
A
#
# COMPACT_ATOMS: atom_id res chain seq x y z
N MET A 1 -27.10 -48.97 -26.61
CA MET A 1 -26.91 -48.71 -28.05
C MET A 1 -25.88 -47.60 -28.21
N LYS A 2 -24.84 -47.99 -28.91
CA LYS A 2 -23.91 -47.19 -29.74
C LYS A 2 -23.21 -46.00 -29.15
N ALA A 3 -21.93 -46.27 -28.90
CA ALA A 3 -20.81 -45.38 -28.87
C ALA A 3 -20.70 -44.46 -30.09
N ILE A 4 -20.17 -43.24 -29.90
CA ILE A 4 -19.33 -42.61 -30.89
C ILE A 4 -18.15 -41.93 -30.12
N LYS A 5 -17.00 -42.57 -30.34
CA LYS A 5 -15.67 -41.98 -30.12
C LYS A 5 -15.46 -40.93 -31.21
N THR A 6 -14.93 -39.79 -30.84
CA THR A 6 -14.12 -39.02 -31.77
C THR A 6 -12.94 -38.44 -31.04
N MET A 7 -11.86 -39.11 -31.26
CA MET A 7 -10.48 -38.65 -31.16
C MET A 7 -10.29 -37.38 -31.98
N PHE A 8 -9.69 -36.39 -31.42
CA PHE A 8 -8.90 -35.46 -32.19
C PHE A 8 -7.51 -35.39 -31.58
N ALA A 9 -6.65 -36.00 -32.34
CA ALA A 9 -5.22 -36.02 -32.06
C ALA A 9 -4.58 -34.74 -32.57
N MET A 10 -3.62 -34.26 -31.80
CA MET A 10 -2.28 -33.88 -32.23
C MET A 10 -2.14 -32.74 -33.26
N MET A 11 -1.57 -31.65 -32.86
CA MET A 11 -0.48 -31.05 -33.65
C MET A 11 0.50 -30.34 -32.78
N MET A 12 1.60 -31.03 -32.49
CA MET A 12 2.87 -30.43 -32.09
C MET A 12 3.41 -29.61 -33.27
N ALA A 13 3.64 -28.38 -33.09
CA ALA A 13 4.55 -27.61 -33.92
C ALA A 13 5.69 -27.09 -33.03
N VAL A 14 6.74 -27.89 -32.96
CA VAL A 14 8.05 -27.48 -32.49
C VAL A 14 8.64 -26.59 -33.58
N MET A 15 8.69 -25.29 -33.38
CA MET A 15 9.56 -24.42 -34.12
C MET A 15 10.73 -24.00 -33.21
N SER A 16 11.77 -24.77 -33.28
CA SER A 16 13.11 -24.38 -32.84
C SER A 16 13.65 -23.32 -33.81
N LEU A 17 13.59 -22.08 -33.40
CA LEU A 17 14.31 -21.01 -34.07
C LEU A 17 15.59 -20.74 -33.29
N THR A 18 16.67 -21.40 -33.73
CA THR A 18 18.02 -21.05 -33.32
C THR A 18 18.39 -19.73 -33.95
N MET A 19 18.35 -18.65 -33.19
CA MET A 19 19.03 -17.42 -33.55
C MET A 19 20.43 -17.41 -32.95
N THR A 20 21.41 -17.52 -33.82
CA THR A 20 22.80 -17.25 -33.53
C THR A 20 22.95 -15.80 -33.17
N VAL A 21 23.29 -15.51 -31.93
CA VAL A 21 23.65 -14.17 -31.48
C VAL A 21 25.10 -13.93 -31.82
N THR A 22 25.33 -13.11 -32.83
CA THR A 22 26.62 -12.46 -33.04
C THR A 22 26.85 -11.45 -31.95
N ALA A 23 27.87 -11.72 -31.15
CA ALA A 23 28.39 -10.75 -30.20
C ALA A 23 28.97 -9.53 -30.92
N CYS A 24 28.50 -8.33 -30.56
CA CYS A 24 29.25 -7.10 -30.68
C CYS A 24 28.87 -6.15 -29.57
N SER A 25 29.83 -5.93 -28.69
CA SER A 25 30.17 -4.72 -27.92
C SER A 25 29.07 -3.92 -27.22
N SER A 26 29.17 -3.96 -25.91
CA SER A 26 29.10 -2.82 -24.96
C SER A 26 28.07 -1.74 -25.27
N ASP A 27 26.91 -1.90 -24.65
CA ASP A 27 26.28 -0.90 -23.82
C ASP A 27 25.38 -1.69 -22.85
N ASP A 28 25.69 -1.58 -21.55
CA ASP A 28 24.94 -2.18 -20.46
C ASP A 28 23.61 -1.45 -20.28
N ASP A 29 22.67 -1.64 -21.21
CA ASP A 29 21.25 -1.41 -20.97
C ASP A 29 20.60 -2.77 -20.68
N GLU A 30 20.88 -3.33 -19.51
CA GLU A 30 19.93 -4.25 -18.91
C GLU A 30 18.58 -3.52 -18.79
N PRO A 31 17.48 -4.08 -19.32
CA PRO A 31 16.17 -3.49 -19.08
C PRO A 31 15.94 -3.47 -17.58
N GLN A 32 16.07 -2.28 -16.98
CA GLN A 32 15.88 -2.05 -15.57
C GLN A 32 14.46 -2.49 -15.25
N ALA A 33 14.30 -3.56 -14.47
CA ALA A 33 13.01 -4.04 -14.05
C ALA A 33 12.20 -2.86 -13.49
N ALA A 34 10.97 -2.70 -13.92
CA ALA A 34 10.12 -1.64 -13.43
C ALA A 34 10.10 -1.67 -11.90
N PRO A 35 10.23 -0.54 -11.21
CA PRO A 35 10.20 -0.51 -9.75
C PRO A 35 8.91 -1.16 -9.25
N GLY A 36 9.02 -2.00 -8.22
CA GLY A 36 7.87 -2.64 -7.60
C GLY A 36 6.82 -1.63 -7.14
N ALA A 37 5.58 -2.06 -6.98
CA ALA A 37 4.46 -1.21 -6.59
C ALA A 37 4.76 -0.39 -5.31
N ALA A 38 5.40 -1.01 -4.33
CA ALA A 38 5.78 -0.35 -3.08
C ALA A 38 6.82 0.76 -3.29
N LYS A 39 7.85 0.51 -4.10
CA LYS A 39 8.86 1.50 -4.47
C LYS A 39 8.27 2.72 -5.18
N SER A 40 7.28 2.49 -6.02
CA SER A 40 6.64 3.57 -6.80
C SER A 40 5.93 4.59 -5.93
N ILE A 41 5.39 4.16 -4.78
CA ILE A 41 4.66 5.02 -3.86
C ILE A 41 5.43 5.33 -2.57
N GLU A 42 6.66 4.84 -2.43
CA GLU A 42 7.54 5.17 -1.30
C GLU A 42 7.76 6.69 -1.22
N GLY A 43 7.77 7.23 0.00
CA GLY A 43 8.03 8.65 0.21
C GLY A 43 7.41 9.19 1.49
N VAL A 44 7.56 10.50 1.66
CA VAL A 44 7.01 11.25 2.78
C VAL A 44 5.89 12.14 2.26
N TYR A 45 4.71 12.00 2.87
CA TYR A 45 3.49 12.70 2.49
C TYR A 45 2.99 13.50 3.67
N THR A 46 2.82 14.81 3.51
CA THR A 46 2.33 15.69 4.57
C THR A 46 1.12 16.45 4.07
N SER A 47 0.05 16.41 4.83
CA SER A 47 -1.21 17.11 4.55
C SER A 47 -2.07 17.15 5.81
N ASP A 48 -3.19 17.81 5.70
CA ASP A 48 -4.22 17.76 6.73
C ASP A 48 -4.97 16.44 6.67
N MET A 49 -5.40 15.97 7.83
CA MET A 49 -6.15 14.73 8.00
C MET A 49 -7.48 15.01 8.68
N THR A 50 -8.54 14.50 8.09
CA THR A 50 -9.88 14.56 8.67
C THR A 50 -10.11 13.34 9.55
N CYS A 51 -10.62 13.56 10.75
CA CYS A 51 -11.00 12.53 11.70
C CYS A 51 -12.48 12.69 12.07
N THR A 52 -13.26 11.64 11.91
CA THR A 52 -14.67 11.60 12.28
C THR A 52 -14.89 10.65 13.46
N VAL A 53 -15.49 11.17 14.52
CA VAL A 53 -15.92 10.39 15.70
C VAL A 53 -17.38 10.69 15.98
N MET A 54 -18.23 9.67 16.02
CA MET A 54 -19.69 9.83 16.26
C MET A 54 -20.38 10.86 15.34
N GLY A 55 -19.90 10.96 14.09
CA GLY A 55 -20.42 11.94 13.13
C GLY A 55 -19.90 13.37 13.30
N GLN A 56 -19.04 13.62 14.29
CA GLN A 56 -18.34 14.90 14.45
C GLN A 56 -17.00 14.83 13.73
N GLU A 57 -16.79 15.75 12.82
CA GLU A 57 -15.57 15.87 12.03
C GLU A 57 -14.59 16.88 12.66
N SER A 58 -13.34 16.50 12.72
CA SER A 58 -12.23 17.36 13.17
C SER A 58 -11.09 17.25 12.16
N THR A 59 -10.37 18.34 11.93
CA THR A 59 -9.20 18.36 11.05
C THR A 59 -7.94 18.49 11.89
N PHE A 60 -6.95 17.65 11.60
CA PHE A 60 -5.60 17.73 12.16
C PHE A 60 -4.65 18.18 11.07
N GLU A 61 -3.96 19.27 11.30
CA GLU A 61 -3.05 19.88 10.33
C GLU A 61 -1.66 19.22 10.33
N ASN A 62 -1.00 19.24 9.16
CA ASN A 62 0.39 18.83 9.00
C ASN A 62 0.69 17.39 9.46
N ILE A 63 -0.23 16.47 9.23
CA ILE A 63 0.01 15.06 9.53
C ILE A 63 0.93 14.46 8.47
N THR A 64 1.92 13.72 8.92
CA THR A 64 2.91 13.10 8.04
C THR A 64 2.75 11.58 8.02
N PHE A 65 2.65 11.04 6.82
CA PHE A 65 2.74 9.61 6.53
C PHE A 65 4.07 9.34 5.83
N THR A 66 4.89 8.48 6.42
CA THR A 66 6.13 7.99 5.80
C THR A 66 5.92 6.58 5.33
N LEU A 67 5.99 6.36 4.01
CA LEU A 67 5.88 5.07 3.36
C LEU A 67 7.28 4.60 2.97
N LYS A 68 7.70 3.46 3.49
CA LYS A 68 9.00 2.85 3.23
C LYS A 68 8.80 1.48 2.60
N ALA A 69 9.32 1.28 1.38
CA ALA A 69 9.30 -0.01 0.74
C ALA A 69 10.18 -1.02 1.49
N THR A 70 9.62 -2.18 1.81
CA THR A 70 10.32 -3.32 2.43
C THR A 70 10.44 -4.52 1.49
N GLY A 71 9.85 -4.39 0.31
CA GLY A 71 9.87 -5.35 -0.79
C GLY A 71 9.21 -4.71 -2.02
N ASP A 72 9.01 -5.49 -3.06
CA ASP A 72 8.38 -5.00 -4.30
C ASP A 72 6.91 -4.66 -4.12
N ASP A 73 6.24 -5.37 -3.23
CA ASP A 73 4.80 -5.28 -2.96
C ASP A 73 4.46 -5.00 -1.49
N ALA A 74 5.43 -4.62 -0.68
CA ALA A 74 5.26 -4.42 0.76
C ALA A 74 5.82 -3.08 1.24
N LEU A 75 5.08 -2.41 2.10
CA LEU A 75 5.43 -1.15 2.75
C LEU A 75 5.40 -1.28 4.27
N ASP A 76 6.24 -0.51 4.92
CA ASP A 76 6.04 -0.05 6.29
C ASP A 76 5.50 1.38 6.24
N ILE A 77 4.46 1.66 7.00
CA ILE A 77 3.83 2.98 7.08
C ILE A 77 3.99 3.52 8.49
N ASN A 78 4.66 4.67 8.62
CA ASN A 78 4.68 5.43 9.86
C ASN A 78 3.70 6.59 9.75
N ILE A 79 2.86 6.76 10.77
CA ILE A 79 1.92 7.88 10.92
C ILE A 79 2.42 8.75 12.06
N SER A 80 2.63 10.05 11.82
CA SER A 80 3.05 10.98 12.87
C SER A 80 2.00 11.11 13.98
N ALA A 81 2.45 11.49 15.18
CA ALA A 81 1.53 11.79 16.28
C ALA A 81 0.57 12.93 15.91
N TYR A 82 -0.67 12.85 16.40
CA TYR A 82 -1.69 13.86 16.13
C TYR A 82 -2.68 14.02 17.31
N GLY A 83 -3.45 15.09 17.28
CA GLY A 83 -4.38 15.44 18.33
C GLY A 83 -3.73 16.12 19.52
N ASN A 84 -4.54 16.56 20.46
CA ASN A 84 -4.11 17.25 21.69
C ASN A 84 -4.63 16.50 22.92
N PRO A 85 -3.93 16.58 24.06
CA PRO A 85 -4.44 16.01 25.30
C PRO A 85 -5.87 16.52 25.61
N PRO A 86 -6.77 15.65 26.10
CA PRO A 86 -6.55 14.26 26.50
C PRO A 86 -6.64 13.22 25.35
N MET A 87 -6.84 13.65 24.10
CA MET A 87 -7.09 12.82 22.92
C MET A 87 -5.85 12.71 22.00
N ALA A 88 -4.66 12.97 22.52
CA ALA A 88 -3.43 12.83 21.74
C ALA A 88 -3.18 11.36 21.37
N VAL A 89 -2.97 11.11 20.08
CA VAL A 89 -2.59 9.82 19.51
C VAL A 89 -1.10 9.87 19.19
N PRO A 90 -0.27 8.98 19.75
CA PRO A 90 1.16 8.95 19.46
C PRO A 90 1.43 8.48 18.02
N ALA A 91 2.67 8.64 17.57
CA ALA A 91 3.09 8.08 16.31
C ALA A 91 2.90 6.56 16.27
N MET A 92 2.50 6.02 15.12
CA MET A 92 2.21 4.61 14.94
C MET A 92 2.99 4.05 13.76
N ASP A 93 3.48 2.82 13.91
CA ASP A 93 4.12 2.06 12.84
C ASP A 93 3.24 0.88 12.43
N ILE A 94 2.92 0.80 11.15
CA ILE A 94 2.15 -0.28 10.55
C ILE A 94 3.05 -1.03 9.59
N LYS A 95 3.34 -2.29 9.87
CA LYS A 95 4.33 -3.09 9.15
C LYS A 95 3.71 -4.03 8.12
N GLY A 96 4.43 -4.27 7.03
CA GLY A 96 4.09 -5.30 6.06
C GLY A 96 2.80 -5.04 5.28
N VAL A 97 2.46 -3.79 5.05
CA VAL A 97 1.28 -3.38 4.29
C VAL A 97 1.46 -3.74 2.82
N LYS A 98 0.53 -4.52 2.26
CA LYS A 98 0.60 -4.96 0.87
C LYS A 98 0.11 -3.89 -0.10
N VAL A 99 0.84 -3.79 -1.21
CA VAL A 99 0.55 -2.86 -2.30
C VAL A 99 0.52 -3.62 -3.62
N SER A 100 -0.45 -3.30 -4.45
CA SER A 100 -0.59 -3.83 -5.80
C SER A 100 -0.92 -2.73 -6.79
N GLY A 101 -0.73 -3.00 -8.07
CA GLY A 101 -1.03 -2.04 -9.13
C GLY A 101 0.18 -1.73 -10.00
N THR A 102 -0.06 -0.99 -11.07
CA THR A 102 0.93 -0.59 -12.09
C THR A 102 0.59 0.79 -12.65
N ASP A 103 1.49 1.33 -13.44
CA ASP A 103 1.25 2.51 -14.29
C ASP A 103 0.68 3.73 -13.55
N GLY A 104 1.19 3.97 -12.34
CA GLY A 104 0.78 5.13 -11.54
C GLY A 104 -0.55 4.97 -10.81
N SER A 105 -1.16 3.79 -10.86
CA SER A 105 -2.37 3.45 -10.11
C SER A 105 -2.11 2.25 -9.19
N TYR A 106 -2.10 2.49 -7.88
CA TYR A 106 -1.75 1.49 -6.87
C TYR A 106 -2.82 1.41 -5.79
N THR A 107 -3.02 0.21 -5.27
CA THR A 107 -3.94 -0.07 -4.17
C THR A 107 -3.16 -0.56 -2.96
N ILE A 108 -3.40 0.07 -1.82
CA ILE A 108 -2.91 -0.35 -0.51
C ILE A 108 -3.97 -1.25 0.10
N ALA A 109 -3.65 -2.53 0.25
CA ALA A 109 -4.59 -3.53 0.72
C ALA A 109 -5.05 -3.26 2.16
N PRO A 110 -6.29 -3.59 2.53
CA PRO A 110 -6.75 -3.51 3.90
C PRO A 110 -5.82 -4.29 4.84
N THR A 111 -5.21 -3.58 5.78
CA THR A 111 -4.25 -4.13 6.73
C THR A 111 -4.67 -3.84 8.15
N GLN A 112 -4.83 -4.88 8.95
CA GLN A 112 -5.09 -4.74 10.38
C GLN A 112 -3.79 -4.42 11.11
N PHE A 113 -3.87 -3.54 12.08
CA PHE A 113 -2.75 -3.19 12.94
C PHE A 113 -3.19 -3.07 14.39
N SER A 114 -2.27 -3.30 15.30
CA SER A 114 -2.49 -3.15 16.73
C SER A 114 -1.16 -2.91 17.44
N GLY A 115 -1.24 -2.31 18.62
CA GLY A 115 -0.07 -2.05 19.43
C GLY A 115 -0.45 -1.51 20.81
N THR A 116 0.57 -1.14 21.53
CA THR A 116 0.44 -0.48 22.84
C THR A 116 1.39 0.70 22.87
N THR A 117 0.91 1.83 23.34
CA THR A 117 1.74 3.04 23.51
C THR A 117 2.67 2.91 24.71
N ASP A 118 3.67 3.76 24.80
CA ASP A 118 4.58 3.85 25.97
C ASP A 118 3.82 4.12 27.27
N ALA A 119 2.65 4.77 27.19
CA ALA A 119 1.75 4.99 28.33
C ALA A 119 0.82 3.79 28.63
N GLY A 120 1.04 2.63 28.00
CA GLY A 120 0.27 1.41 28.21
C GLY A 120 -1.13 1.42 27.61
N LYS A 121 -1.48 2.37 26.74
CA LYS A 121 -2.78 2.40 26.05
C LYS A 121 -2.72 1.52 24.81
N ALA A 122 -3.63 0.53 24.76
CA ALA A 122 -3.77 -0.30 23.57
C ALA A 122 -4.41 0.49 22.41
N TYR A 123 -3.99 0.18 21.21
CA TYR A 123 -4.66 0.67 19.99
C TYR A 123 -4.77 -0.46 18.97
N SER A 124 -5.79 -0.39 18.14
CA SER A 124 -5.98 -1.30 17.02
C SER A 124 -6.77 -0.62 15.91
N GLY A 125 -6.64 -1.13 14.70
CA GLY A 125 -7.34 -0.54 13.57
C GLY A 125 -7.17 -1.32 12.28
N THR A 126 -7.73 -0.75 11.23
CA THR A 126 -7.56 -1.24 9.85
C THR A 126 -7.27 -0.05 8.96
N LEU A 127 -6.21 -0.15 8.16
CA LEU A 127 -5.78 0.86 7.20
C LEU A 127 -5.92 0.30 5.79
N GLN A 128 -6.34 1.15 4.85
CA GLN A 128 -6.36 0.89 3.42
C GLN A 128 -6.18 2.19 2.65
N GLY A 129 -5.88 2.09 1.36
CA GLY A 129 -5.69 3.31 0.57
C GLY A 129 -5.49 3.06 -0.91
N THR A 130 -5.28 4.14 -1.62
CA THR A 130 -4.96 4.17 -3.05
C THR A 130 -3.92 5.24 -3.34
N PHE A 131 -3.16 5.02 -4.38
CA PHE A 131 -2.31 6.04 -4.97
C PHE A 131 -2.63 6.14 -6.46
N ALA A 132 -3.06 7.29 -6.90
CA ALA A 132 -3.37 7.56 -8.30
C ALA A 132 -3.16 9.05 -8.61
N ASN A 133 -2.77 9.36 -9.85
CA ASN A 133 -2.53 10.75 -10.29
C ASN A 133 -1.60 11.51 -9.32
N ASN A 134 -0.52 10.86 -8.91
CA ASN A 134 0.45 11.40 -7.95
C ASN A 134 -0.14 11.74 -6.55
N THR A 135 -1.31 11.22 -6.23
CA THR A 135 -2.02 11.50 -4.97
C THR A 135 -2.20 10.23 -4.17
N LEU A 136 -1.72 10.24 -2.94
CA LEU A 136 -1.95 9.23 -1.92
C LEU A 136 -3.25 9.54 -1.19
N THR A 137 -4.15 8.57 -1.10
CA THR A 137 -5.35 8.63 -0.26
C THR A 137 -5.33 7.44 0.68
N ILE A 138 -5.33 7.69 1.98
CA ILE A 138 -5.38 6.66 3.03
C ILE A 138 -6.63 6.87 3.88
N SER A 139 -7.32 5.79 4.17
CA SER A 139 -8.41 5.75 5.13
C SER A 139 -8.10 4.69 6.18
N PHE A 140 -8.24 5.03 7.44
CA PHE A 140 -8.06 4.07 8.52
C PHE A 140 -9.03 4.31 9.67
N GLN A 141 -9.47 3.20 10.27
CA GLN A 141 -10.20 3.20 11.52
C GLN A 141 -9.21 2.95 12.66
N LEU A 142 -9.34 3.71 13.73
CA LEU A 142 -8.49 3.57 14.91
C LEU A 142 -9.35 3.48 16.16
N GLN A 143 -9.23 2.37 16.86
CA GLN A 143 -9.70 2.20 18.23
C GLN A 143 -8.53 2.51 19.16
N TYR A 144 -8.67 3.52 20.01
CA TYR A 144 -7.59 3.98 20.87
C TYR A 144 -7.99 3.97 22.35
N GLY A 145 -7.29 3.17 23.15
CA GLY A 145 -7.58 3.03 24.59
C GLY A 145 -9.00 2.52 24.87
N ALA A 146 -9.62 3.09 25.87
CA ALA A 146 -10.99 2.74 26.31
C ALA A 146 -12.09 3.53 25.57
N MET A 147 -11.80 4.15 24.45
CA MET A 147 -12.79 4.90 23.69
C MET A 147 -13.87 3.97 23.14
N PRO A 148 -15.16 4.27 23.34
CA PRO A 148 -16.24 3.37 22.96
C PRO A 148 -16.49 3.33 21.44
N MET A 149 -15.99 4.31 20.68
CA MET A 149 -16.21 4.44 19.25
C MET A 149 -14.88 4.57 18.51
N PRO A 150 -14.74 3.94 17.34
CA PRO A 150 -13.56 4.10 16.53
C PRO A 150 -13.47 5.52 15.93
N MET A 151 -12.25 6.01 15.77
CA MET A 151 -11.94 7.19 14.99
C MET A 151 -11.81 6.79 13.52
N ILE A 152 -12.56 7.44 12.63
CA ILE A 152 -12.47 7.24 11.19
C ILE A 152 -11.62 8.38 10.62
N ASN A 153 -10.44 8.02 10.12
CA ASN A 153 -9.47 8.99 9.64
C ASN A 153 -9.34 8.90 8.11
N THR A 154 -9.29 10.05 7.46
CA THR A 154 -9.05 10.15 6.02
C THR A 154 -7.93 11.15 5.76
N PHE A 155 -6.90 10.70 5.05
CA PHE A 155 -5.73 11.47 4.68
C PHE A 155 -5.57 11.50 3.16
N LYS A 156 -5.26 12.66 2.61
CA LYS A 156 -5.02 12.83 1.18
C LYS A 156 -3.86 13.79 0.95
N ALA A 157 -2.82 13.33 0.26
CA ALA A 157 -1.65 14.14 -0.02
C ALA A 157 -1.09 13.85 -1.42
N THR A 158 -0.57 14.88 -2.07
CA THR A 158 0.12 14.75 -3.35
C THR A 158 1.61 14.49 -3.11
N LYS A 159 2.20 13.57 -3.87
CA LYS A 159 3.64 13.31 -3.84
C LYS A 159 4.36 14.55 -4.40
N LYS A 160 5.30 15.07 -3.62
CA LYS A 160 6.14 16.22 -4.02
C LYS A 160 7.31 15.78 -4.88
#